data_56070a39052ed46b63fa176d0921f835
#
_entry.id   56070a39052ed46b63fa176d0921f835
#
_cell.length_a   1.000
_cell.length_b   1.000
_cell.length_c   1.000
_cell.angle_alpha   90.00
_cell.angle_beta   90.00
_cell.angle_gamma   90.00
#
_symmetry.space_group_name_H-M   'P 1'
#
loop_
_entity.id
_entity.type
_entity.pdbx_description
1 polymer ?
#
loop_
_entity_poly.entity_id
_entity_poly.type
_entity_poly.pdbx_seq_one_letter_code
_entity_poly.pdbx_strand_id
1 'polypeptide(L)'
;MFNILNDLTATSMRILSTLAWDPDRWFHQREVAKEAEVSLGSANRLLIRLVKGGLVSYERRGSLHRYRFNLGSPVARQFKILLNVSDLDPLTSMLVNISGRVILYGSCARGTDGADSDVDLFVLTDDKDEAERLVSEYRSRHMISPIILDSSEYSRLRGSDKSLYDEIERGVVLWESG
;
A
#
# COMPACT_ATOMS: atom_id res chain seq x y z
N MET A 1 3.71 1.28 -29.24
CA MET A 1 3.36 2.01 -27.99
C MET A 1 3.64 1.07 -26.81
N PHE A 2 4.47 1.47 -25.84
CA PHE A 2 4.72 0.67 -24.65
C PHE A 2 3.47 0.73 -23.76
N ASN A 3 2.84 -0.41 -23.50
CA ASN A 3 1.68 -0.49 -22.60
C ASN A 3 2.09 -1.26 -21.36
N ILE A 4 2.26 -0.54 -20.22
CA ILE A 4 2.69 -1.11 -18.96
C ILE A 4 1.77 -2.22 -18.45
N LEU A 5 0.48 -2.16 -18.77
CA LEU A 5 -0.49 -3.16 -18.33
C LEU A 5 -0.21 -4.54 -18.94
N ASN A 6 0.35 -4.60 -20.14
CA ASN A 6 0.75 -5.87 -20.78
C ASN A 6 1.97 -6.51 -20.11
N ASP A 7 2.68 -5.76 -19.26
CA ASP A 7 3.85 -6.23 -18.54
C ASP A 7 3.54 -6.66 -17.09
N LEU A 8 2.31 -6.43 -16.61
CA LEU A 8 1.84 -6.87 -15.29
C LEU A 8 1.49 -8.36 -15.30
N THR A 9 2.50 -9.18 -15.15
CA THR A 9 2.38 -10.64 -14.94
C THR A 9 2.59 -10.96 -13.46
N ALA A 10 2.23 -12.17 -13.02
CA ALA A 10 2.48 -12.59 -11.65
C ALA A 10 3.94 -12.41 -11.23
N THR A 11 4.88 -12.70 -12.13
CA THR A 11 6.32 -12.53 -11.86
C THR A 11 6.74 -11.06 -11.74
N SER A 12 6.23 -10.18 -12.62
CA SER A 12 6.54 -8.75 -12.54
C SER A 12 5.87 -8.07 -11.33
N MET A 13 4.68 -8.54 -10.95
CA MET A 13 4.01 -8.07 -9.73
C MET A 13 4.81 -8.42 -8.48
N ARG A 14 5.38 -9.64 -8.37
CA ARG A 14 6.27 -10.03 -7.26
C ARG A 14 7.49 -9.13 -7.18
N ILE A 15 8.14 -8.83 -8.31
CA ILE A 15 9.28 -7.90 -8.37
C ILE A 15 8.87 -6.49 -7.93
N LEU A 16 7.75 -5.97 -8.45
CA LEU A 16 7.24 -4.65 -8.08
C LEU A 16 6.86 -4.57 -6.60
N SER A 17 6.22 -5.60 -6.06
CA SER A 17 5.86 -5.67 -4.64
C SER A 17 7.10 -5.63 -3.76
N THR A 18 8.15 -6.41 -4.10
CA THR A 18 9.44 -6.40 -3.38
C THR A 18 10.03 -4.99 -3.30
N LEU A 19 10.05 -4.27 -4.43
CA LEU A 19 10.59 -2.92 -4.48
C LEU A 19 9.68 -1.88 -3.81
N ALA A 20 8.35 -2.07 -3.88
CA ALA A 20 7.35 -1.14 -3.36
C ALA A 20 7.26 -1.15 -1.84
N TRP A 21 7.58 -2.26 -1.18
CA TRP A 21 7.56 -2.35 0.28
C TRP A 21 8.68 -1.55 0.96
N ASP A 22 9.80 -1.32 0.28
CA ASP A 22 10.87 -0.44 0.74
C ASP A 22 11.27 0.49 -0.42
N PRO A 23 10.44 1.49 -0.73
CA PRO A 23 10.56 2.29 -1.94
C PRO A 23 11.76 3.23 -1.93
N ASP A 24 12.37 3.48 -0.78
CA ASP A 24 13.54 4.34 -0.65
C ASP A 24 14.85 3.58 -0.81
N ARG A 25 14.81 2.25 -0.67
CA ARG A 25 15.98 1.38 -0.81
C ARG A 25 16.37 1.15 -2.27
N TRP A 26 17.67 1.18 -2.51
CA TRP A 26 18.27 0.73 -3.76
C TRP A 26 18.66 -0.75 -3.66
N PHE A 27 18.07 -1.58 -4.49
CA PHE A 27 18.31 -3.01 -4.57
C PHE A 27 19.27 -3.35 -5.68
N HIS A 28 20.16 -4.33 -5.47
CA HIS A 28 20.87 -4.98 -6.55
C HIS A 28 19.99 -6.04 -7.22
N GLN A 29 20.23 -6.28 -8.49
CA GLN A 29 19.46 -7.24 -9.28
C GLN A 29 19.35 -8.64 -8.63
N ARG A 30 20.44 -9.11 -7.97
CA ARG A 30 20.43 -10.41 -7.28
C ARG A 30 19.57 -10.40 -6.02
N GLU A 31 19.51 -9.28 -5.31
CA GLU A 31 18.64 -9.10 -4.15
C GLU A 31 17.17 -9.13 -4.58
N VAL A 32 16.82 -8.37 -5.64
CA VAL A 32 15.47 -8.40 -6.21
C VAL A 32 15.08 -9.82 -6.62
N ALA A 33 15.96 -10.55 -7.30
CA ALA A 33 15.67 -11.92 -7.72
C ALA A 33 15.42 -12.85 -6.53
N LYS A 34 16.24 -12.73 -5.47
CA LYS A 34 16.13 -13.52 -4.25
C LYS A 34 14.85 -13.18 -3.47
N GLU A 35 14.60 -11.88 -3.19
CA GLU A 35 13.47 -11.45 -2.37
C GLU A 35 12.13 -11.64 -3.08
N ALA A 36 12.08 -11.45 -4.42
CA ALA A 36 10.89 -11.73 -5.22
C ALA A 36 10.73 -13.23 -5.55
N GLU A 37 11.67 -14.10 -5.12
CA GLU A 37 11.71 -15.54 -5.42
C GLU A 37 11.55 -15.85 -6.92
N VAL A 38 12.31 -15.16 -7.76
CA VAL A 38 12.33 -15.35 -9.22
C VAL A 38 13.74 -15.68 -9.70
N SER A 39 13.85 -16.28 -10.90
CA SER A 39 15.17 -16.48 -11.48
C SER A 39 15.88 -15.17 -11.82
N LEU A 40 17.20 -15.13 -11.70
CA LEU A 40 18.00 -13.96 -12.04
C LEU A 40 17.78 -13.49 -13.49
N GLY A 41 17.60 -14.43 -14.43
CA GLY A 41 17.28 -14.11 -15.82
C GLY A 41 15.91 -13.45 -15.98
N SER A 42 14.90 -13.90 -15.23
CA SER A 42 13.58 -13.27 -15.22
C SER A 42 13.63 -11.89 -14.59
N ALA A 43 14.32 -11.74 -13.44
CA ALA A 43 14.50 -10.46 -12.78
C ALA A 43 15.16 -9.44 -13.72
N ASN A 44 16.27 -9.81 -14.40
CA ASN A 44 16.95 -8.92 -15.33
C ASN A 44 16.04 -8.44 -16.45
N ARG A 45 15.37 -9.35 -17.13
CA ARG A 45 14.49 -9.03 -18.24
C ARG A 45 13.32 -8.14 -17.83
N LEU A 46 12.70 -8.43 -16.68
CA LEU A 46 11.54 -7.67 -16.20
C LEU A 46 11.94 -6.31 -15.62
N LEU A 47 13.04 -6.20 -14.88
CA LEU A 47 13.54 -4.91 -14.38
C LEU A 47 13.80 -3.92 -15.51
N ILE A 48 14.41 -4.37 -16.64
CA ILE A 48 14.60 -3.53 -17.82
C ILE A 48 13.26 -3.01 -18.35
N ARG A 49 12.23 -3.85 -18.41
CA ARG A 49 10.88 -3.46 -18.86
C ARG A 49 10.21 -2.51 -17.90
N LEU A 50 10.30 -2.75 -16.59
CA LEU A 50 9.72 -1.91 -15.55
C LEU A 50 10.39 -0.53 -15.46
N VAL A 51 11.71 -0.47 -15.71
CA VAL A 51 12.43 0.81 -15.86
C VAL A 51 11.94 1.56 -17.10
N LYS A 52 11.82 0.88 -18.24
CA LYS A 52 11.28 1.48 -19.48
C LYS A 52 9.84 1.96 -19.30
N GLY A 53 9.05 1.27 -18.46
CA GLY A 53 7.68 1.65 -18.10
C GLY A 53 7.58 2.76 -17.05
N GLY A 54 8.71 3.20 -16.48
CA GLY A 54 8.74 4.25 -15.46
C GLY A 54 8.26 3.82 -14.08
N LEU A 55 8.04 2.51 -13.83
CA LEU A 55 7.65 1.98 -12.51
C LEU A 55 8.85 1.80 -11.58
N VAL A 56 10.04 1.64 -12.15
CA VAL A 56 11.28 1.39 -11.43
C VAL A 56 12.34 2.39 -11.88
N SER A 57 13.02 3.01 -10.93
CA SER A 57 14.19 3.84 -11.15
C SER A 57 15.43 2.95 -11.28
N TYR A 58 16.35 3.33 -12.15
CA TYR A 58 17.59 2.63 -12.38
C TYR A 58 18.78 3.56 -12.20
N GLU A 59 19.82 3.05 -11.55
CA GLU A 59 21.10 3.74 -11.40
C GLU A 59 22.26 2.77 -11.64
N ARG A 60 23.31 3.25 -12.30
CA ARG A 60 24.57 2.52 -12.44
C ARG A 60 25.68 3.22 -11.67
N ARG A 61 26.32 2.50 -10.74
CA ARG A 61 27.55 2.95 -10.04
C ARG A 61 28.70 1.98 -10.34
N GLY A 62 29.60 2.39 -11.22
CA GLY A 62 30.67 1.53 -11.70
C GLY A 62 30.12 0.31 -12.45
N SER A 63 30.38 -0.89 -11.95
CA SER A 63 29.86 -2.16 -12.47
C SER A 63 28.52 -2.58 -11.83
N LEU A 64 28.03 -1.85 -10.81
CA LEU A 64 26.83 -2.21 -10.08
C LEU A 64 25.59 -1.59 -10.70
N HIS A 65 24.57 -2.41 -10.92
CA HIS A 65 23.25 -2.05 -11.38
C HIS A 65 22.28 -2.05 -10.19
N ARG A 66 21.63 -0.90 -9.91
CA ARG A 66 20.71 -0.73 -8.79
C ARG A 66 19.34 -0.27 -9.26
N TYR A 67 18.32 -0.75 -8.58
CA TYR A 67 16.92 -0.54 -8.90
C TYR A 67 16.16 -0.09 -7.66
N ARG A 68 15.21 0.81 -7.83
CA ARG A 68 14.37 1.33 -6.75
C ARG A 68 12.96 1.57 -7.27
N PHE A 69 11.96 1.40 -6.41
CA PHE A 69 10.59 1.76 -6.76
C PHE A 69 10.49 3.25 -7.12
N ASN A 70 9.71 3.61 -8.13
CA ASN A 70 9.64 4.99 -8.60
C ASN A 70 8.39 5.69 -8.04
N LEU A 71 8.45 6.19 -6.81
CA LEU A 71 7.36 6.98 -6.20
C LEU A 71 7.01 8.26 -6.98
N GLY A 72 7.88 8.75 -7.86
CA GLY A 72 7.59 9.88 -8.75
C GLY A 72 6.59 9.54 -9.86
N SER A 73 6.40 8.24 -10.16
CA SER A 73 5.47 7.78 -11.19
C SER A 73 4.05 7.68 -10.64
N PRO A 74 3.06 8.36 -11.24
CA PRO A 74 1.65 8.20 -10.84
C PRO A 74 1.16 6.75 -10.95
N VAL A 75 1.60 6.01 -11.98
CA VAL A 75 1.23 4.59 -12.18
C VAL A 75 1.83 3.70 -11.09
N ALA A 76 3.10 3.95 -10.70
CA ALA A 76 3.72 3.22 -9.60
C ALA A 76 2.99 3.48 -8.28
N ARG A 77 2.58 4.71 -7.99
CA ARG A 77 1.77 5.03 -6.80
C ARG A 77 0.43 4.29 -6.78
N GLN A 78 -0.27 4.21 -7.93
CA GLN A 78 -1.51 3.43 -8.01
C GLN A 78 -1.26 1.94 -7.72
N PHE A 79 -0.15 1.38 -8.22
CA PHE A 79 0.24 0.01 -7.88
C PHE A 79 0.51 -0.16 -6.38
N LYS A 80 1.13 0.83 -5.74
CA LYS A 80 1.38 0.79 -4.29
C LYS A 80 0.09 0.87 -3.48
N ILE A 81 -0.88 1.70 -3.89
CA ILE A 81 -2.21 1.73 -3.29
C ILE A 81 -2.88 0.35 -3.41
N LEU A 82 -2.83 -0.27 -4.59
CA LEU A 82 -3.36 -1.62 -4.79
C LEU A 82 -2.73 -2.64 -3.82
N LEU A 83 -1.42 -2.57 -3.60
CA LEU A 83 -0.73 -3.44 -2.63
C LEU A 83 -1.23 -3.22 -1.20
N ASN A 84 -1.33 -1.95 -0.77
CA ASN A 84 -1.78 -1.59 0.57
C ASN A 84 -3.23 -2.06 0.80
N VAL A 85 -4.12 -1.85 -0.17
CA VAL A 85 -5.51 -2.34 -0.11
C VAL A 85 -5.54 -3.87 -0.05
N SER A 86 -4.73 -4.55 -0.87
CA SER A 86 -4.68 -6.02 -0.88
C SER A 86 -4.12 -6.61 0.41
N ASP A 87 -3.19 -5.92 1.06
CA ASP A 87 -2.65 -6.33 2.39
C ASP A 87 -3.72 -6.22 3.49
N LEU A 88 -4.66 -5.28 3.36
CA LEU A 88 -5.73 -5.05 4.33
C LEU A 88 -7.03 -5.81 4.04
N ASP A 89 -7.15 -6.46 2.88
CA ASP A 89 -8.38 -7.18 2.48
C ASP A 89 -8.83 -8.23 3.50
N PRO A 90 -7.93 -9.06 4.11
CA PRO A 90 -8.35 -10.00 5.15
C PRO A 90 -8.88 -9.32 6.41
N LEU A 91 -8.25 -8.21 6.85
CA LEU A 91 -8.73 -7.43 8.00
C LEU A 91 -10.09 -6.78 7.68
N THR A 92 -10.21 -6.18 6.50
CA THR A 92 -11.47 -5.60 6.04
C THR A 92 -12.59 -6.62 6.07
N SER A 93 -12.33 -7.84 5.59
CA SER A 93 -13.29 -8.94 5.61
C SER A 93 -13.76 -9.35 7.01
N MET A 94 -12.90 -9.20 8.03
CA MET A 94 -13.31 -9.42 9.43
C MET A 94 -14.16 -8.27 9.97
N LEU A 95 -13.84 -7.03 9.59
CA LEU A 95 -14.51 -5.82 10.07
C LEU A 95 -15.90 -5.59 9.43
N VAL A 96 -16.16 -6.13 8.24
CA VAL A 96 -17.43 -5.98 7.49
C VAL A 96 -18.68 -6.24 8.34
N ASN A 97 -18.64 -7.25 9.22
CA ASN A 97 -19.81 -7.69 9.99
C ASN A 97 -20.12 -6.79 11.19
N ILE A 98 -19.17 -5.96 11.62
CA ILE A 98 -19.31 -5.14 12.83
C ILE A 98 -19.17 -3.65 12.55
N SER A 99 -18.82 -3.25 11.31
CA SER A 99 -18.59 -1.85 10.96
C SER A 99 -19.54 -1.34 9.89
N GLY A 100 -19.89 -0.05 9.99
CA GLY A 100 -20.61 0.67 8.96
C GLY A 100 -19.67 1.18 7.84
N ARG A 101 -18.38 1.44 8.18
CA ARG A 101 -17.43 1.96 7.21
C ARG A 101 -15.99 1.65 7.63
N VAL A 102 -15.15 1.32 6.65
CA VAL A 102 -13.70 1.14 6.82
C VAL A 102 -12.97 1.92 5.73
N ILE A 103 -12.05 2.80 6.12
CA ILE A 103 -11.33 3.68 5.19
C ILE A 103 -9.84 3.60 5.47
N LEU A 104 -9.05 3.33 4.43
CA LEU A 104 -7.61 3.56 4.41
C LEU A 104 -7.36 5.02 4.07
N TYR A 105 -6.62 5.76 4.91
CA TYR A 105 -6.29 7.16 4.63
C TYR A 105 -4.77 7.41 4.77
N GLY A 106 -4.34 8.66 4.80
CA GLY A 106 -2.93 8.98 4.97
C GLY A 106 -2.03 8.61 3.78
N SER A 107 -0.77 8.32 4.07
CA SER A 107 0.26 8.05 3.05
C SER A 107 -0.01 6.76 2.28
N CYS A 108 -0.51 5.71 2.92
CA CYS A 108 -0.85 4.43 2.31
C CYS A 108 -1.97 4.56 1.27
N ALA A 109 -2.98 5.40 1.55
CA ALA A 109 -4.05 5.70 0.60
C ALA A 109 -3.59 6.53 -0.60
N ARG A 110 -2.51 7.28 -0.46
CA ARG A 110 -1.90 8.07 -1.54
C ARG A 110 -0.81 7.31 -2.31
N GLY A 111 -0.39 6.13 -1.84
CA GLY A 111 0.71 5.35 -2.40
C GLY A 111 2.07 6.05 -2.28
N THR A 112 2.26 6.83 -1.21
CA THR A 112 3.48 7.60 -0.93
C THR A 112 4.19 7.12 0.34
N ASP A 113 3.68 6.07 0.98
CA ASP A 113 4.23 5.46 2.18
C ASP A 113 5.62 4.88 1.93
N GLY A 114 6.50 5.01 2.93
CA GLY A 114 7.83 4.41 3.00
C GLY A 114 7.85 3.12 3.84
N ALA A 115 9.06 2.59 4.07
CA ALA A 115 9.23 1.36 4.87
C ALA A 115 8.79 1.51 6.33
N ASP A 116 8.95 2.71 6.89
CA ASP A 116 8.63 3.02 8.30
C ASP A 116 7.28 3.74 8.46
N SER A 117 6.44 3.78 7.42
CA SER A 117 5.12 4.41 7.50
C SER A 117 4.14 3.51 8.23
N ASP A 118 3.24 4.12 9.01
CA ASP A 118 2.08 3.43 9.57
C ASP A 118 0.93 3.35 8.54
N VAL A 119 0.02 2.42 8.78
CA VAL A 119 -1.24 2.29 8.06
C VAL A 119 -2.31 3.06 8.83
N ASP A 120 -2.70 4.22 8.31
CA ASP A 120 -3.78 5.01 8.88
C ASP A 120 -5.13 4.39 8.48
N LEU A 121 -5.84 3.78 9.43
CA LEU A 121 -7.10 3.08 9.21
C LEU A 121 -8.22 3.72 10.03
N PHE A 122 -9.31 4.10 9.37
CA PHE A 122 -10.52 4.56 10.04
C PHE A 122 -11.58 3.46 10.03
N VAL A 123 -12.23 3.24 11.17
CA VAL A 123 -13.33 2.28 11.34
C VAL A 123 -14.50 2.95 12.03
N LEU A 124 -15.64 2.98 11.36
CA LEU A 124 -16.91 3.45 11.94
C LEU A 124 -17.69 2.25 12.48
N THR A 125 -17.86 2.17 13.78
CA THR A 125 -18.54 1.04 14.42
C THR A 125 -19.07 1.40 15.80
N ASP A 126 -20.18 0.77 16.22
CA ASP A 126 -20.67 0.84 17.59
C ASP A 126 -20.02 -0.25 18.49
N ASP A 127 -19.38 -1.27 17.91
CA ASP A 127 -18.65 -2.33 18.62
C ASP A 127 -17.13 -2.07 18.57
N LYS A 128 -16.70 -1.05 19.33
CA LYS A 128 -15.30 -0.59 19.34
C LYS A 128 -14.34 -1.62 19.91
N ASP A 129 -14.74 -2.28 20.98
CA ASP A 129 -13.87 -3.27 21.67
C ASP A 129 -13.52 -4.42 20.73
N GLU A 130 -14.49 -4.92 19.98
CA GLU A 130 -14.24 -5.97 18.99
C GLU A 130 -13.41 -5.48 17.80
N ALA A 131 -13.65 -4.24 17.33
CA ALA A 131 -12.84 -3.66 16.26
C ALA A 131 -11.39 -3.47 16.70
N GLU A 132 -11.13 -2.95 17.91
CA GLU A 132 -9.79 -2.83 18.48
C GLU A 132 -9.10 -4.18 18.58
N ARG A 133 -9.82 -5.21 19.06
CA ARG A 133 -9.30 -6.57 19.14
C ARG A 133 -8.88 -7.10 17.77
N LEU A 134 -9.74 -7.03 16.77
CA LEU A 134 -9.47 -7.51 15.41
C LEU A 134 -8.28 -6.79 14.77
N VAL A 135 -8.19 -5.47 14.93
CA VAL A 135 -7.06 -4.69 14.41
C VAL A 135 -5.76 -5.05 15.13
N SER A 136 -5.78 -5.20 16.46
CA SER A 136 -4.58 -5.52 17.24
C SER A 136 -4.04 -6.94 16.98
N GLU A 137 -4.91 -7.88 16.67
CA GLU A 137 -4.56 -9.27 16.35
C GLU A 137 -4.08 -9.43 14.89
N TYR A 138 -4.44 -8.49 14.01
CA TYR A 138 -4.07 -8.57 12.60
C TYR A 138 -2.59 -8.23 12.37
N ARG A 139 -1.91 -9.05 11.58
CA ARG A 139 -0.51 -8.86 11.23
C ARG A 139 -0.39 -8.30 9.82
N SER A 140 -0.26 -6.99 9.73
CA SER A 140 0.12 -6.27 8.51
C SER A 140 1.65 -6.11 8.41
N ARG A 141 2.13 -5.73 7.25
CA ARG A 141 3.56 -5.38 7.06
C ARG A 141 3.97 -4.12 7.79
N HIS A 142 3.07 -3.15 7.86
CA HIS A 142 3.23 -1.91 8.61
C HIS A 142 2.38 -1.95 9.88
N MET A 143 2.77 -1.18 10.88
CA MET A 143 1.95 -0.98 12.06
C MET A 143 0.64 -0.30 11.65
N ILE A 144 -0.49 -0.81 12.15
CA ILE A 144 -1.78 -0.16 11.91
C ILE A 144 -2.02 0.87 13.01
N SER A 145 -2.31 2.09 12.60
CA SER A 145 -2.73 3.20 13.46
C SER A 145 -4.24 3.43 13.26
N PRO A 146 -5.11 2.77 14.07
CA PRO A 146 -6.53 2.85 13.87
C PRO A 146 -7.14 4.08 14.54
N ILE A 147 -8.13 4.69 13.87
CA ILE A 147 -9.11 5.59 14.48
C ILE A 147 -10.46 4.89 14.43
N ILE A 148 -10.99 4.51 15.60
CA ILE A 148 -12.24 3.77 15.73
C ILE A 148 -13.26 4.67 16.43
N LEU A 149 -14.31 5.06 15.71
CA LEU A 149 -15.35 5.97 16.21
C LEU A 149 -16.74 5.38 16.01
N ASP A 150 -17.65 5.75 16.92
CA ASP A 150 -19.09 5.57 16.70
C ASP A 150 -19.68 6.69 15.84
N SER A 151 -20.94 6.54 15.43
CA SER A 151 -21.62 7.50 14.57
C SER A 151 -21.75 8.90 15.19
N SER A 152 -21.86 8.99 16.52
CA SER A 152 -21.97 10.27 17.24
C SER A 152 -20.63 11.00 17.30
N GLU A 153 -19.55 10.29 17.54
CA GLU A 153 -18.19 10.81 17.56
C GLU A 153 -17.75 11.25 16.16
N TYR A 154 -18.04 10.43 15.15
CA TYR A 154 -17.73 10.77 13.77
C TYR A 154 -18.46 12.04 13.30
N SER A 155 -19.74 12.18 13.68
CA SER A 155 -20.50 13.40 13.38
C SER A 155 -19.89 14.65 14.04
N ARG A 156 -19.32 14.51 15.24
CA ARG A 156 -18.63 15.60 15.95
C ARG A 156 -17.26 15.91 15.39
N LEU A 157 -16.56 14.91 14.82
CA LEU A 157 -15.21 15.06 14.26
C LEU A 157 -15.13 16.19 13.23
N ARG A 158 -16.17 16.34 12.38
CA ARG A 158 -16.24 17.39 11.37
C ARG A 158 -16.14 18.81 11.95
N GLY A 159 -16.63 19.00 13.18
CA GLY A 159 -16.58 20.29 13.86
C GLY A 159 -15.37 20.46 14.77
N SER A 160 -14.84 19.38 15.35
CA SER A 160 -13.73 19.40 16.30
C SER A 160 -12.36 19.32 15.63
N ASP A 161 -12.24 18.50 14.58
CA ASP A 161 -11.01 18.37 13.76
C ASP A 161 -11.36 18.17 12.29
N LYS A 162 -11.64 19.30 11.64
CA LYS A 162 -11.97 19.30 10.21
C LYS A 162 -10.83 18.75 9.34
N SER A 163 -9.58 18.95 9.73
CA SER A 163 -8.41 18.48 8.93
C SER A 163 -8.38 16.96 8.87
N LEU A 164 -8.51 16.31 10.02
CA LEU A 164 -8.60 14.87 10.11
C LEU A 164 -9.82 14.30 9.39
N TYR A 165 -11.00 14.93 9.60
CA TYR A 165 -12.22 14.55 8.90
C TYR A 165 -12.05 14.59 7.37
N ASP A 166 -11.50 15.69 6.83
CA ASP A 166 -11.28 15.87 5.40
C ASP A 166 -10.22 14.87 4.87
N GLU A 167 -9.24 14.49 5.68
CA GLU A 167 -8.24 13.49 5.30
C GLU A 167 -8.84 12.08 5.22
N ILE A 168 -9.65 11.69 6.20
CA ILE A 168 -10.39 10.42 6.20
C ILE A 168 -11.31 10.35 4.97
N GLU A 169 -12.09 11.40 4.70
CA GLU A 169 -13.05 11.44 3.58
C GLU A 169 -12.38 11.37 2.19
N ARG A 170 -11.09 11.74 2.08
CA ARG A 170 -10.30 11.58 0.86
C ARG A 170 -9.61 10.22 0.74
N GLY A 171 -9.77 9.38 1.73
CA GLY A 171 -9.18 8.04 1.78
C GLY A 171 -9.77 7.09 0.76
N VAL A 172 -9.23 5.88 0.74
CA VAL A 172 -9.76 4.76 -0.05
C VAL A 172 -10.78 4.02 0.82
N VAL A 173 -12.03 4.03 0.40
CA VAL A 173 -13.09 3.24 1.06
C VAL A 173 -12.81 1.77 0.80
N LEU A 174 -12.51 1.01 1.85
CA LEU A 174 -12.31 -0.44 1.81
C LEU A 174 -13.66 -1.16 1.96
N TRP A 175 -14.54 -0.61 2.79
CA TRP A 175 -15.88 -1.11 3.05
C TRP A 175 -16.84 0.03 3.42
N GLU A 176 -18.08 -0.07 2.97
CA GLU A 176 -19.20 0.79 3.38
C GLU A 176 -20.49 0.00 3.30
N SER A 177 -21.26 0.00 4.40
CA SER A 177 -22.60 -0.59 4.44
C SER A 177 -23.55 0.24 3.57
N GLY A 178 -24.31 -0.41 2.68
CA GLY A 178 -25.31 0.21 1.82
C GLY A 178 -26.56 0.68 2.58
#